data_8ecc212eb3a81dbe158088745da55938
#
_entry.id   8ecc212eb3a81dbe158088745da55938
#
_cell.length_a   1.000
_cell.length_b   1.000
_cell.length_c   1.000
_cell.angle_alpha   90.00
_cell.angle_beta   90.00
_cell.angle_gamma   90.00
#
_symmetry.space_group_name_H-M   'P 1'
#
loop_
_entity.id
_entity.type
_entity.pdbx_description
1 polymer ?
#
loop_
_entity_poly.entity_id
_entity_poly.type
_entity_poly.pdbx_seq_one_letter_code
_entity_poly.pdbx_strand_id
1 'polypeptide(L)'
;MNTPKRVCVIGAGPSGIAAAKNLLDQELAVTVYDYGKEVGGNWVFSDQPSHSSVFETTHIISSKTLSQYDDFPMPAEYPDYPSHQQLAAYFQSYARHFNLYPHIEFETTVVKCELDQNNKWKITTSKNGKITTTFFDALAVCNGHHWKPRYPEYPGTFAGKLMHSHDVKRFGIFTDKRVLVIGGGNSACDVAVESCRVSSRTDISWRRGYWVVPKFIFGKPTDTIGGFLRHLPPVIWRKTTGAMIRTFQGRNESY
;
A
#
# COMPACT_ATOMS: atom_id res chain seq x y z
N MET A 1 -39.37 13.05 4.24
CA MET A 1 -38.22 12.26 3.72
C MET A 1 -37.17 12.25 4.83
N ASN A 2 -36.70 11.08 5.23
CA ASN A 2 -35.60 11.00 6.20
C ASN A 2 -34.32 11.55 5.55
N THR A 3 -33.66 12.50 6.20
CA THR A 3 -32.35 13.01 5.77
C THR A 3 -31.35 11.84 5.73
N PRO A 4 -30.62 11.64 4.63
CA PRO A 4 -29.66 10.55 4.54
C PRO A 4 -28.58 10.68 5.63
N LYS A 5 -28.19 9.54 6.21
CA LYS A 5 -27.11 9.51 7.22
C LYS A 5 -25.81 9.99 6.59
N ARG A 6 -25.10 10.85 7.33
CA ARG A 6 -23.82 11.41 6.90
C ARG A 6 -22.67 10.53 7.37
N VAL A 7 -21.80 10.15 6.45
CA VAL A 7 -20.62 9.33 6.75
C VAL A 7 -19.34 10.07 6.39
N CYS A 8 -18.42 10.14 7.33
CA CYS A 8 -17.06 10.62 7.08
C CYS A 8 -16.17 9.44 6.69
N VAL A 9 -15.39 9.60 5.64
CA VAL A 9 -14.30 8.67 5.24
C VAL A 9 -12.98 9.41 5.37
N ILE A 10 -12.00 8.83 6.06
CA ILE A 10 -10.66 9.40 6.19
C ILE A 10 -9.70 8.71 5.25
N GLY A 11 -9.24 9.45 4.24
CA GLY A 11 -8.30 8.98 3.22
C GLY A 11 -8.97 8.65 1.89
N ALA A 12 -8.40 9.15 0.79
CA ALA A 12 -8.79 8.86 -0.60
C ALA A 12 -7.82 7.88 -1.28
N GLY A 13 -7.17 7.03 -0.50
CA GLY A 13 -6.43 5.87 -1.00
C GLY A 13 -7.37 4.75 -1.44
N PRO A 14 -6.85 3.59 -1.90
CA PRO A 14 -7.65 2.48 -2.41
C PRO A 14 -8.82 2.09 -1.50
N SER A 15 -8.59 1.95 -0.20
CA SER A 15 -9.64 1.58 0.75
C SER A 15 -10.72 2.66 0.88
N GLY A 16 -10.32 3.94 0.88
CA GLY A 16 -11.26 5.06 1.06
C GLY A 16 -12.17 5.29 -0.13
N ILE A 17 -11.65 5.19 -1.36
CA ILE A 17 -12.48 5.33 -2.57
C ILE A 17 -13.44 4.16 -2.72
N ALA A 18 -13.02 2.93 -2.38
CA ALA A 18 -13.90 1.76 -2.36
C ALA A 18 -15.00 1.91 -1.29
N ALA A 19 -14.65 2.37 -0.08
CA ALA A 19 -15.62 2.65 0.96
C ALA A 19 -16.62 3.73 0.53
N ALA A 20 -16.13 4.85 -0.03
CA ALA A 20 -16.96 5.95 -0.49
C ALA A 20 -17.98 5.49 -1.55
N LYS A 21 -17.52 4.73 -2.57
CA LYS A 21 -18.39 4.17 -3.61
C LYS A 21 -19.51 3.32 -3.01
N ASN A 22 -19.15 2.33 -2.18
CA ASN A 22 -20.13 1.43 -1.61
C ASN A 22 -21.10 2.11 -0.64
N LEU A 23 -20.67 3.17 0.07
CA LEU A 23 -21.56 3.96 0.92
C LEU A 23 -22.52 4.82 0.09
N LEU A 24 -22.07 5.41 -1.01
CA LEU A 24 -22.91 6.16 -1.95
C LEU A 24 -23.97 5.27 -2.61
N ASP A 25 -23.62 4.03 -2.95
CA ASP A 25 -24.57 3.03 -3.48
C ASP A 25 -25.71 2.70 -2.49
N GLN A 26 -25.48 2.94 -1.20
CA GLN A 26 -26.50 2.80 -0.14
C GLN A 26 -27.24 4.13 0.14
N GLU A 27 -27.16 5.10 -0.77
CA GLU A 27 -27.82 6.41 -0.66
C GLU A 27 -27.40 7.22 0.59
N LEU A 28 -26.19 6.97 1.12
CA LEU A 28 -25.65 7.71 2.24
C LEU A 28 -24.96 9.00 1.76
N ALA A 29 -24.99 10.05 2.58
CA ALA A 29 -24.27 11.28 2.30
C ALA A 29 -22.81 11.14 2.74
N VAL A 30 -21.90 10.99 1.80
CA VAL A 30 -20.47 10.73 2.05
C VAL A 30 -19.64 11.99 1.90
N THR A 31 -18.72 12.20 2.85
CA THR A 31 -17.61 13.17 2.73
C THR A 31 -16.29 12.45 3.00
N VAL A 32 -15.37 12.53 2.05
CA VAL A 32 -14.01 11.96 2.17
C VAL A 32 -13.04 13.11 2.43
N TYR A 33 -12.24 13.00 3.47
CA TYR A 33 -11.14 13.94 3.74
C TYR A 33 -9.81 13.28 3.41
N ASP A 34 -8.99 13.93 2.59
CA ASP A 34 -7.64 13.46 2.29
C ASP A 34 -6.62 14.58 2.47
N TYR A 35 -5.51 14.24 3.10
CA TYR A 35 -4.35 15.11 3.27
C TYR A 35 -3.67 15.44 1.94
N GLY A 36 -3.67 14.49 0.99
CA GLY A 36 -3.04 14.62 -0.31
C GLY A 36 -3.83 15.53 -1.26
N LYS A 37 -3.28 15.69 -2.46
CA LYS A 37 -3.85 16.52 -3.53
C LYS A 37 -4.65 15.72 -4.54
N GLU A 38 -4.54 14.41 -4.49
CA GLU A 38 -5.13 13.50 -5.47
C GLU A 38 -5.43 12.12 -4.90
N VAL A 39 -6.26 11.38 -5.60
CA VAL A 39 -6.62 10.00 -5.26
C VAL A 39 -5.44 9.07 -5.51
N GLY A 40 -5.26 8.08 -4.63
CA GLY A 40 -4.28 7.00 -4.81
C GLY A 40 -3.49 6.67 -3.55
N GLY A 41 -3.53 7.55 -2.53
CA GLY A 41 -2.89 7.31 -1.24
C GLY A 41 -1.41 6.97 -1.37
N ASN A 42 -0.99 5.82 -0.81
CA ASN A 42 0.41 5.38 -0.84
C ASN A 42 1.00 5.22 -2.26
N TRP A 43 0.17 5.00 -3.29
CA TRP A 43 0.63 4.79 -4.66
C TRP A 43 1.00 6.08 -5.40
N VAL A 44 0.66 7.23 -4.84
CA VAL A 44 1.07 8.54 -5.37
C VAL A 44 2.53 8.79 -5.00
N PHE A 45 3.39 8.80 -5.99
CA PHE A 45 4.83 9.04 -5.81
C PHE A 45 5.09 10.51 -5.46
N SER A 46 6.05 10.73 -4.58
CA SER A 46 6.57 12.06 -4.27
C SER A 46 8.08 11.97 -4.07
N ASP A 47 8.83 12.87 -4.71
CA ASP A 47 10.28 13.02 -4.48
C ASP A 47 10.59 13.60 -3.10
N GLN A 48 9.62 14.25 -2.48
CA GLN A 48 9.75 14.81 -1.14
C GLN A 48 9.25 13.82 -0.09
N PRO A 49 9.76 13.88 1.15
CA PRO A 49 9.20 13.14 2.25
C PRO A 49 7.69 13.37 2.36
N SER A 50 6.91 12.30 2.33
CA SER A 50 5.45 12.34 2.33
C SER A 50 4.90 11.11 3.05
N HIS A 51 3.59 10.96 3.11
CA HIS A 51 2.95 9.75 3.60
C HIS A 51 3.21 8.51 2.73
N SER A 52 3.53 8.72 1.45
CA SER A 52 3.80 7.63 0.50
C SER A 52 5.15 6.99 0.77
N SER A 53 5.18 5.66 0.81
CA SER A 53 6.40 4.86 0.97
C SER A 53 6.92 4.30 -0.36
N VAL A 54 6.27 4.60 -1.49
CA VAL A 54 6.73 4.13 -2.80
C VAL A 54 7.98 4.90 -3.25
N PHE A 55 8.84 4.22 -3.99
CA PHE A 55 10.01 4.76 -4.68
C PHE A 55 9.86 4.58 -6.19
N GLU A 56 10.73 5.21 -6.97
CA GLU A 56 10.59 5.35 -8.43
C GLU A 56 10.36 4.05 -9.20
N THR A 57 10.85 2.92 -8.71
CA THR A 57 10.73 1.60 -9.35
C THR A 57 9.66 0.71 -8.72
N THR A 58 8.91 1.22 -7.73
CA THR A 58 7.91 0.41 -7.02
C THR A 58 6.83 -0.10 -7.96
N HIS A 59 6.55 -1.39 -7.86
CA HIS A 59 5.40 -2.04 -8.48
C HIS A 59 4.73 -2.98 -7.48
N ILE A 60 3.50 -3.36 -7.76
CA ILE A 60 2.74 -4.23 -6.86
C ILE A 60 3.36 -5.63 -6.80
N ILE A 61 3.25 -6.28 -5.64
CA ILE A 61 3.80 -7.62 -5.39
C ILE A 61 2.81 -8.75 -5.66
N SER A 62 1.53 -8.44 -5.76
CA SER A 62 0.45 -9.36 -6.17
C SER A 62 0.06 -9.08 -7.62
N SER A 63 -0.44 -10.08 -8.33
CA SER A 63 -0.87 -9.92 -9.72
C SER A 63 -2.04 -8.93 -9.84
N LYS A 64 -2.15 -8.26 -11.00
CA LYS A 64 -3.25 -7.34 -11.29
C LYS A 64 -4.62 -8.00 -11.11
N THR A 65 -4.74 -9.26 -11.51
CA THR A 65 -5.98 -10.04 -11.40
C THR A 65 -6.47 -10.21 -9.97
N LEU A 66 -5.55 -10.32 -8.99
CA LEU A 66 -5.90 -10.44 -7.57
C LEU A 66 -5.93 -9.09 -6.84
N SER A 67 -5.55 -8.00 -7.51
CA SER A 67 -5.41 -6.69 -6.89
C SER A 67 -6.39 -5.65 -7.41
N GLN A 68 -7.09 -5.95 -8.49
CA GLN A 68 -8.13 -5.10 -9.04
C GLN A 68 -9.41 -5.18 -8.19
N TYR A 69 -10.26 -4.18 -8.32
CA TYR A 69 -11.62 -4.25 -7.80
C TYR A 69 -12.49 -5.17 -8.66
N ASP A 70 -13.42 -5.88 -8.06
CA ASP A 70 -14.30 -6.83 -8.76
C ASP A 70 -15.21 -6.13 -9.78
N ASP A 71 -15.63 -4.91 -9.46
CA ASP A 71 -16.52 -4.07 -10.27
C ASP A 71 -15.79 -3.13 -11.23
N PHE A 72 -14.44 -3.12 -11.19
CA PHE A 72 -13.63 -2.24 -12.04
C PHE A 72 -12.29 -2.91 -12.35
N PRO A 73 -12.20 -3.75 -13.39
CA PRO A 73 -10.97 -4.44 -13.73
C PRO A 73 -9.87 -3.48 -14.20
N MET A 74 -8.61 -3.84 -13.95
CA MET A 74 -7.47 -3.09 -14.48
C MET A 74 -7.39 -3.23 -16.00
N PRO A 75 -6.88 -2.22 -16.72
CA PRO A 75 -6.67 -2.27 -18.16
C PRO A 75 -5.92 -3.53 -18.61
N ALA A 76 -6.37 -4.12 -19.72
CA ALA A 76 -5.79 -5.37 -20.23
C ALA A 76 -4.30 -5.23 -20.58
N GLU A 77 -3.91 -4.05 -21.07
CA GLU A 77 -2.54 -3.68 -21.43
C GLU A 77 -1.58 -3.51 -20.25
N TYR A 78 -2.10 -3.45 -19.02
CA TYR A 78 -1.21 -3.39 -17.85
C TYR A 78 -0.47 -4.71 -17.69
N PRO A 79 0.82 -4.66 -17.30
CA PRO A 79 1.57 -5.87 -16.98
C PRO A 79 0.94 -6.62 -15.81
N ASP A 80 1.30 -7.89 -15.64
CA ASP A 80 0.79 -8.70 -14.51
C ASP A 80 1.06 -8.09 -13.13
N TYR A 81 2.14 -7.31 -13.02
CA TYR A 81 2.52 -6.58 -11.80
C TYR A 81 2.68 -5.09 -12.14
N PRO A 82 1.59 -4.30 -12.11
CA PRO A 82 1.63 -2.89 -12.47
C PRO A 82 2.55 -2.05 -11.59
N SER A 83 3.12 -1.00 -12.19
CA SER A 83 3.91 0.00 -11.47
C SER A 83 3.04 0.88 -10.57
N HIS A 84 3.68 1.60 -9.65
CA HIS A 84 2.95 2.56 -8.79
C HIS A 84 2.22 3.63 -9.60
N GLN A 85 2.79 4.08 -10.75
CA GLN A 85 2.14 5.06 -11.64
C GLN A 85 0.86 4.48 -12.24
N GLN A 86 0.91 3.24 -12.72
CA GLN A 86 -0.26 2.55 -13.26
C GLN A 86 -1.33 2.33 -12.20
N LEU A 87 -0.92 2.00 -10.97
CA LEU A 87 -1.86 1.85 -9.86
C LEU A 87 -2.49 3.18 -9.45
N ALA A 88 -1.72 4.27 -9.36
CA ALA A 88 -2.26 5.59 -9.10
C ALA A 88 -3.27 5.99 -10.18
N ALA A 89 -2.93 5.81 -11.46
CA ALA A 89 -3.82 6.08 -12.58
C ALA A 89 -5.10 5.22 -12.54
N TYR A 90 -4.99 3.94 -12.16
CA TYR A 90 -6.12 3.04 -11.99
C TYR A 90 -7.08 3.52 -10.90
N PHE A 91 -6.58 3.88 -9.71
CA PHE A 91 -7.43 4.39 -8.62
C PHE A 91 -8.07 5.73 -8.95
N GLN A 92 -7.36 6.61 -9.65
CA GLN A 92 -7.91 7.86 -10.15
C GLN A 92 -9.01 7.61 -11.20
N SER A 93 -8.84 6.61 -12.06
CA SER A 93 -9.85 6.21 -13.05
C SER A 93 -11.09 5.63 -12.38
N TYR A 94 -10.90 4.81 -11.35
CA TYR A 94 -11.99 4.32 -10.49
C TYR A 94 -12.81 5.48 -9.89
N ALA A 95 -12.11 6.43 -9.29
CA ALA A 95 -12.77 7.58 -8.67
C ALA A 95 -13.53 8.47 -9.68
N ARG A 96 -12.99 8.60 -10.90
CA ARG A 96 -13.70 9.29 -12.00
C ARG A 96 -14.92 8.50 -12.48
N HIS A 97 -14.76 7.20 -12.70
CA HIS A 97 -15.83 6.33 -13.23
C HIS A 97 -17.06 6.32 -12.31
N PHE A 98 -16.84 6.25 -11.01
CA PHE A 98 -17.92 6.25 -10.00
C PHE A 98 -18.26 7.64 -9.47
N ASN A 99 -17.79 8.72 -10.14
CA ASN A 99 -18.10 10.12 -9.78
C ASN A 99 -17.81 10.44 -8.31
N LEU A 100 -16.68 9.98 -7.77
CA LEU A 100 -16.35 10.16 -6.36
C LEU A 100 -15.73 11.53 -6.03
N TYR A 101 -15.12 12.21 -7.01
CA TYR A 101 -14.41 13.48 -6.79
C TYR A 101 -15.25 14.59 -6.11
N PRO A 102 -16.55 14.76 -6.43
CA PRO A 102 -17.39 15.74 -5.73
C PRO A 102 -17.55 15.50 -4.23
N HIS A 103 -17.25 14.29 -3.78
CA HIS A 103 -17.35 13.89 -2.37
C HIS A 103 -16.02 13.93 -1.63
N ILE A 104 -14.91 14.32 -2.30
CA ILE A 104 -13.55 14.31 -1.72
C ILE A 104 -13.07 15.74 -1.48
N GLU A 105 -12.71 16.03 -0.27
CA GLU A 105 -12.04 17.26 0.13
C GLU A 105 -10.55 17.00 0.30
N PHE A 106 -9.77 17.35 -0.72
CA PHE A 106 -8.31 17.26 -0.73
C PHE A 106 -7.64 18.37 0.09
N GLU A 107 -6.36 18.17 0.41
CA GLU A 107 -5.52 19.07 1.21
C GLU A 107 -6.16 19.37 2.57
N THR A 108 -6.92 18.39 3.08
CA THR A 108 -7.68 18.49 4.30
C THR A 108 -7.26 17.43 5.31
N THR A 109 -6.51 17.85 6.32
CA THR A 109 -6.02 16.96 7.38
C THR A 109 -7.11 16.77 8.43
N VAL A 110 -7.47 15.53 8.72
CA VAL A 110 -8.26 15.19 9.90
C VAL A 110 -7.35 15.21 11.12
N VAL A 111 -7.60 16.15 12.03
CA VAL A 111 -6.75 16.39 13.21
C VAL A 111 -7.25 15.62 14.41
N LYS A 112 -8.58 15.46 14.51
CA LYS A 112 -9.21 14.80 15.66
C LYS A 112 -10.57 14.20 15.30
N CYS A 113 -10.85 13.04 15.88
CA CYS A 113 -12.15 12.37 15.80
C CYS A 113 -12.61 12.05 17.21
N GLU A 114 -13.80 12.46 17.58
CA GLU A 114 -14.40 12.24 18.91
C GLU A 114 -15.85 11.81 18.73
N LEU A 115 -16.28 10.82 19.51
CA LEU A 115 -17.69 10.49 19.62
C LEU A 115 -18.31 11.42 20.67
N ASP A 116 -19.38 12.13 20.31
CA ASP A 116 -20.09 13.01 21.25
C ASP A 116 -21.13 12.24 22.09
N GLN A 117 -21.76 12.95 23.02
CA GLN A 117 -22.78 12.38 23.91
C GLN A 117 -24.06 11.93 23.17
N ASN A 118 -24.27 12.38 21.94
CA ASN A 118 -25.40 12.02 21.09
C ASN A 118 -25.06 10.91 20.08
N ASN A 119 -23.93 10.20 20.29
CA ASN A 119 -23.40 9.19 19.37
C ASN A 119 -23.14 9.73 17.95
N LYS A 120 -22.76 11.01 17.83
CA LYS A 120 -22.28 11.60 16.57
C LYS A 120 -20.77 11.72 16.59
N TRP A 121 -20.17 11.44 15.44
CA TRP A 121 -18.75 11.66 15.23
C TRP A 121 -18.47 13.13 14.98
N LYS A 122 -17.79 13.77 15.91
CA LYS A 122 -17.25 15.13 15.79
C LYS A 122 -15.87 15.04 15.14
N ILE A 123 -15.78 15.48 13.89
CA ILE A 123 -14.56 15.45 13.09
C ILE A 123 -13.99 16.86 13.00
N THR A 124 -12.77 17.03 13.49
CA THR A 124 -12.01 18.28 13.38
C THR A 124 -11.00 18.16 12.25
N THR A 125 -11.09 19.06 11.28
CA THR A 125 -10.21 19.13 10.12
C THR A 125 -9.42 20.41 10.08
N SER A 126 -8.26 20.38 9.41
CA SER A 126 -7.44 21.55 9.10
C SER A 126 -7.19 21.62 7.59
N LYS A 127 -7.54 22.74 6.98
CA LYS A 127 -7.25 23.07 5.58
C LYS A 127 -6.67 24.46 5.48
N ASN A 128 -5.46 24.59 4.96
CA ASN A 128 -4.74 25.88 4.86
C ASN A 128 -4.68 26.65 6.20
N GLY A 129 -4.47 25.93 7.30
CA GLY A 129 -4.44 26.50 8.65
C GLY A 129 -5.81 26.80 9.28
N LYS A 130 -6.89 26.72 8.52
CA LYS A 130 -8.25 26.91 9.01
C LYS A 130 -8.76 25.62 9.64
N ILE A 131 -9.15 25.69 10.90
CA ILE A 131 -9.77 24.58 11.64
C ILE A 131 -11.29 24.62 11.46
N THR A 132 -11.87 23.48 11.12
CA THR A 132 -13.32 23.31 10.97
C THR A 132 -13.77 22.06 11.72
N THR A 133 -14.97 22.10 12.28
CA THR A 133 -15.57 20.95 12.96
C THR A 133 -16.89 20.58 12.28
N THR A 134 -17.05 19.31 11.94
CA THR A 134 -18.24 18.77 11.28
C THR A 134 -18.71 17.51 11.99
N PHE A 135 -20.03 17.30 12.02
CA PHE A 135 -20.64 16.13 12.68
C PHE A 135 -21.14 15.11 11.66
N PHE A 136 -20.93 13.83 11.95
CA PHE A 136 -21.32 12.70 11.12
C PHE A 136 -22.00 11.60 11.95
N ASP A 137 -22.81 10.78 11.28
CA ASP A 137 -23.47 9.63 11.90
C ASP A 137 -22.55 8.43 12.03
N ALA A 138 -21.60 8.30 11.10
CA ALA A 138 -20.62 7.22 11.07
C ALA A 138 -19.26 7.72 10.57
N LEU A 139 -18.22 6.93 10.90
CA LEU A 139 -16.84 7.20 10.52
C LEU A 139 -16.21 5.93 9.94
N ALA A 140 -15.63 6.02 8.75
CA ALA A 140 -14.78 5.02 8.12
C ALA A 140 -13.32 5.50 8.12
N VAL A 141 -12.45 4.78 8.81
CA VAL A 141 -11.03 5.13 8.92
C VAL A 141 -10.24 4.36 7.86
N CYS A 142 -9.84 5.05 6.80
CA CYS A 142 -9.12 4.51 5.63
C CYS A 142 -7.75 5.18 5.43
N ASN A 143 -7.13 5.62 6.52
CA ASN A 143 -5.92 6.45 6.53
C ASN A 143 -4.63 5.74 6.08
N GLY A 144 -4.67 4.43 5.77
CA GLY A 144 -3.49 3.65 5.44
C GLY A 144 -2.59 3.36 6.66
N HIS A 145 -1.45 2.66 6.43
CA HIS A 145 -0.60 2.17 7.51
C HIS A 145 0.90 2.44 7.31
N HIS A 146 1.31 3.13 6.24
CA HIS A 146 2.74 3.42 5.95
C HIS A 146 3.18 4.84 6.31
N TRP A 147 2.45 5.53 7.18
CA TRP A 147 2.67 6.94 7.49
C TRP A 147 3.93 7.23 8.28
N LYS A 148 4.20 6.42 9.31
CA LYS A 148 5.27 6.69 10.28
C LYS A 148 6.27 5.56 10.26
N PRO A 149 7.50 5.80 9.77
CA PRO A 149 8.57 4.80 9.81
C PRO A 149 8.96 4.50 11.26
N ARG A 150 9.18 3.22 11.55
CA ARG A 150 9.70 2.77 12.84
C ARG A 150 11.18 2.45 12.69
N TYR A 151 12.02 3.26 13.29
CA TYR A 151 13.45 3.01 13.32
C TYR A 151 13.80 1.99 14.41
N PRO A 152 14.58 0.95 14.09
CA PRO A 152 15.12 0.06 15.10
C PRO A 152 16.28 0.75 15.83
N GLU A 153 16.43 0.38 17.10
CA GLU A 153 17.58 0.82 17.90
C GLU A 153 18.65 -0.29 17.85
N TYR A 154 19.85 0.08 17.43
CA TYR A 154 21.01 -0.81 17.43
C TYR A 154 22.09 -0.25 18.36
N PRO A 155 22.78 -1.10 19.16
CA PRO A 155 23.87 -0.64 19.99
C PRO A 155 25.08 -0.21 19.14
N GLY A 156 25.81 0.81 19.61
CA GLY A 156 26.99 1.32 18.94
C GLY A 156 26.74 2.57 18.11
N THR A 157 27.74 2.96 17.33
CA THR A 157 27.71 4.15 16.47
C THR A 157 27.98 3.78 15.02
N PHE A 158 27.34 4.47 14.09
CA PHE A 158 27.55 4.33 12.67
C PHE A 158 27.83 5.69 12.05
N ALA A 159 29.02 5.86 11.48
CA ALA A 159 29.45 7.12 10.88
C ALA A 159 28.86 7.40 9.48
N GLY A 160 28.22 6.38 8.87
CA GLY A 160 27.58 6.52 7.57
C GLY A 160 26.15 7.08 7.65
N LYS A 161 25.52 7.25 6.50
CA LYS A 161 24.13 7.70 6.44
C LYS A 161 23.19 6.55 6.80
N LEU A 162 22.38 6.73 7.84
CA LEU A 162 21.27 5.84 8.21
C LEU A 162 19.96 6.43 7.69
N MET A 163 19.12 5.59 7.07
CA MET A 163 17.82 6.02 6.59
C MET A 163 16.81 4.86 6.61
N HIS A 164 15.54 5.16 6.69
CA HIS A 164 14.47 4.18 6.57
C HIS A 164 14.10 3.96 5.10
N SER A 165 13.68 2.75 4.71
CA SER A 165 13.20 2.46 3.34
C SER A 165 12.06 3.37 2.88
N HIS A 166 11.25 3.86 3.80
CA HIS A 166 10.20 4.87 3.54
C HIS A 166 10.75 6.16 2.90
N ASP A 167 11.97 6.55 3.26
CA ASP A 167 12.59 7.79 2.81
C ASP A 167 13.42 7.62 1.54
N VAL A 168 13.59 6.39 1.07
CA VAL A 168 14.22 6.09 -0.21
C VAL A 168 13.19 6.39 -1.31
N LYS A 169 13.48 7.39 -2.14
CA LYS A 169 12.63 7.76 -3.27
C LYS A 169 13.26 7.44 -4.62
N ARG A 170 14.57 7.66 -4.72
CA ARG A 170 15.39 7.39 -5.91
C ARG A 170 16.67 6.67 -5.53
N PHE A 171 17.08 5.73 -6.35
CA PHE A 171 18.25 4.91 -6.07
C PHE A 171 19.58 5.55 -6.44
N GLY A 172 19.59 6.61 -7.24
CA GLY A 172 20.80 7.38 -7.55
C GLY A 172 21.58 7.88 -6.33
N ILE A 173 20.92 8.00 -5.16
CA ILE A 173 21.60 8.35 -3.89
C ILE A 173 22.61 7.29 -3.43
N PHE A 174 22.55 6.08 -3.97
CA PHE A 174 23.42 4.95 -3.63
C PHE A 174 24.53 4.71 -4.65
N THR A 175 24.63 5.52 -5.71
CA THR A 175 25.66 5.37 -6.75
C THR A 175 27.04 5.34 -6.11
N ASP A 176 27.83 4.32 -6.47
CA ASP A 176 29.21 4.06 -6.01
C ASP A 176 29.37 3.90 -4.49
N LYS A 177 28.28 3.74 -3.76
CA LYS A 177 28.33 3.55 -2.29
C LYS A 177 28.30 2.07 -1.92
N ARG A 178 28.76 1.78 -0.71
CA ARG A 178 28.51 0.51 -0.05
C ARG A 178 27.20 0.61 0.72
N VAL A 179 26.25 -0.26 0.43
CA VAL A 179 24.91 -0.24 1.01
C VAL A 179 24.69 -1.49 1.85
N LEU A 180 24.26 -1.33 3.08
CA LEU A 180 23.77 -2.43 3.91
C LEU A 180 22.27 -2.23 4.12
N VAL A 181 21.47 -3.19 3.67
CA VAL A 181 20.02 -3.24 3.89
C VAL A 181 19.74 -4.16 5.07
N ILE A 182 19.10 -3.63 6.12
CA ILE A 182 18.74 -4.39 7.32
C ILE A 182 17.23 -4.67 7.28
N GLY A 183 16.88 -5.93 7.14
CA GLY A 183 15.50 -6.41 7.05
C GLY A 183 15.30 -7.45 5.96
N GLY A 184 14.19 -8.19 6.01
CA GLY A 184 13.86 -9.24 5.05
C GLY A 184 12.41 -9.15 4.56
N GLY A 185 11.74 -8.00 4.72
CA GLY A 185 10.42 -7.76 4.14
C GLY A 185 10.51 -7.33 2.67
N ASN A 186 9.36 -7.18 2.01
CA ASN A 186 9.28 -6.77 0.59
C ASN A 186 10.10 -5.52 0.29
N SER A 187 9.93 -4.45 1.09
CA SER A 187 10.69 -3.21 0.92
C SER A 187 12.20 -3.41 1.02
N ALA A 188 12.67 -4.29 1.92
CA ALA A 188 14.09 -4.57 2.05
C ALA A 188 14.64 -5.31 0.82
N CYS A 189 13.90 -6.29 0.31
CA CYS A 189 14.26 -7.02 -0.91
C CYS A 189 14.32 -6.09 -2.12
N ASP A 190 13.30 -5.24 -2.30
CA ASP A 190 13.24 -4.29 -3.40
C ASP A 190 14.38 -3.26 -3.31
N VAL A 191 14.59 -2.67 -2.12
CA VAL A 191 15.70 -1.72 -1.91
C VAL A 191 17.06 -2.37 -2.14
N ALA A 192 17.25 -3.63 -1.73
CA ALA A 192 18.51 -4.34 -1.96
C ALA A 192 18.76 -4.58 -3.46
N VAL A 193 17.74 -5.05 -4.19
CA VAL A 193 17.84 -5.32 -5.63
C VAL A 193 18.11 -4.03 -6.41
N GLU A 194 17.36 -2.98 -6.16
CA GLU A 194 17.53 -1.71 -6.87
C GLU A 194 18.84 -1.00 -6.50
N SER A 195 19.25 -1.04 -5.23
CA SER A 195 20.55 -0.50 -4.80
C SER A 195 21.71 -1.24 -5.47
N CYS A 196 21.63 -2.56 -5.63
CA CYS A 196 22.65 -3.40 -6.27
C CYS A 196 22.96 -2.98 -7.71
N ARG A 197 22.02 -2.33 -8.40
CA ARG A 197 22.19 -1.88 -9.79
C ARG A 197 23.11 -0.66 -9.94
N VAL A 198 23.25 0.12 -8.87
CA VAL A 198 23.95 1.42 -8.92
C VAL A 198 25.07 1.55 -7.88
N SER A 199 25.04 0.76 -6.83
CA SER A 199 26.04 0.79 -5.76
C SER A 199 27.30 0.01 -6.10
N SER A 200 28.42 0.33 -5.45
CA SER A 200 29.64 -0.46 -5.55
C SER A 200 29.52 -1.84 -4.86
N ARG A 201 28.67 -1.92 -3.85
CA ARG A 201 28.32 -3.16 -3.16
C ARG A 201 27.03 -3.00 -2.38
N THR A 202 26.13 -4.00 -2.47
CA THR A 202 24.95 -4.11 -1.62
C THR A 202 24.98 -5.43 -0.85
N ASP A 203 24.84 -5.33 0.46
CA ASP A 203 24.68 -6.47 1.36
C ASP A 203 23.27 -6.38 2.00
N ILE A 204 22.64 -7.54 2.26
CA ILE A 204 21.37 -7.61 2.97
C ILE A 204 21.53 -8.44 4.24
N SER A 205 20.99 -7.93 5.35
CA SER A 205 21.00 -8.62 6.65
C SER A 205 19.58 -8.93 7.09
N TRP A 206 19.29 -10.21 7.31
CA TRP A 206 18.01 -10.66 7.87
C TRP A 206 18.21 -11.68 9.00
N ARG A 207 17.27 -11.75 9.91
CA ARG A 207 17.41 -12.57 11.13
C ARG A 207 17.17 -14.05 10.92
N ARG A 208 16.53 -14.46 9.84
CA ARG A 208 16.19 -15.84 9.50
C ARG A 208 16.05 -16.00 8.00
N GLY A 209 16.22 -17.20 7.50
CA GLY A 209 15.99 -17.51 6.09
C GLY A 209 14.56 -17.25 5.63
N TYR A 210 14.40 -16.97 4.37
CA TYR A 210 13.12 -16.74 3.69
C TYR A 210 13.00 -17.68 2.49
N TRP A 211 11.79 -18.09 2.23
CA TRP A 211 11.46 -18.73 0.97
C TRP A 211 11.21 -17.65 -0.08
N VAL A 212 11.98 -17.70 -1.16
CA VAL A 212 11.79 -16.82 -2.31
C VAL A 212 10.97 -17.56 -3.36
N VAL A 213 9.75 -17.12 -3.59
CA VAL A 213 8.85 -17.73 -4.58
C VAL A 213 9.00 -16.98 -5.90
N PRO A 214 9.16 -17.68 -7.05
CA PRO A 214 9.23 -17.02 -8.34
C PRO A 214 7.93 -16.25 -8.63
N LYS A 215 8.04 -15.08 -9.27
CA LYS A 215 6.88 -14.29 -9.69
C LYS A 215 6.01 -15.03 -10.71
N PHE A 216 6.64 -15.82 -11.56
CA PHE A 216 5.97 -16.57 -12.63
C PHE A 216 6.33 -18.05 -12.58
N ILE A 217 5.33 -18.89 -12.80
CA ILE A 217 5.47 -20.33 -13.02
C ILE A 217 4.74 -20.65 -14.33
N PHE A 218 5.45 -21.27 -15.28
CA PHE A 218 4.93 -21.55 -16.62
C PHE A 218 4.31 -20.33 -17.33
N GLY A 219 4.94 -19.16 -17.16
CA GLY A 219 4.49 -17.90 -17.77
C GLY A 219 3.24 -17.28 -17.13
N LYS A 220 2.74 -17.82 -16.02
CA LYS A 220 1.60 -17.27 -15.27
C LYS A 220 2.04 -16.75 -13.91
N PRO A 221 1.44 -15.66 -13.41
CA PRO A 221 1.69 -15.19 -12.05
C PRO A 221 1.45 -16.29 -11.03
N THR A 222 2.42 -16.51 -10.14
CA THR A 222 2.40 -17.61 -9.18
C THR A 222 1.21 -17.57 -8.24
N ASP A 223 0.76 -16.38 -7.87
CA ASP A 223 -0.40 -16.16 -6.98
C ASP A 223 -1.74 -16.54 -7.63
N THR A 224 -1.82 -16.58 -8.97
CA THR A 224 -3.02 -17.03 -9.69
C THR A 224 -3.12 -18.55 -9.78
N ILE A 225 -1.98 -19.26 -9.77
CA ILE A 225 -1.94 -20.73 -9.91
C ILE A 225 -2.54 -21.41 -8.68
N GLY A 226 -2.41 -20.82 -7.51
CA GLY A 226 -2.93 -21.37 -6.25
C GLY A 226 -4.46 -21.27 -6.08
N GLY A 227 -5.18 -20.61 -6.98
CA GLY A 227 -6.61 -20.36 -6.83
C GLY A 227 -7.45 -21.64 -6.65
N PHE A 228 -7.17 -22.66 -7.44
CA PHE A 228 -7.85 -23.95 -7.33
C PHE A 228 -7.43 -24.76 -6.08
N LEU A 229 -6.20 -24.58 -5.60
CA LEU A 229 -5.68 -25.24 -4.41
C LEU A 229 -6.34 -24.75 -3.10
N ARG A 230 -6.94 -23.56 -3.12
CA ARG A 230 -7.67 -23.00 -1.97
C ARG A 230 -8.91 -23.82 -1.58
N HIS A 231 -9.45 -24.58 -2.52
CA HIS A 231 -10.61 -25.46 -2.28
C HIS A 231 -10.24 -26.83 -1.72
N LEU A 232 -8.93 -27.14 -1.62
CA LEU A 232 -8.46 -28.38 -1.01
C LEU A 232 -8.46 -28.28 0.52
N PRO A 233 -8.70 -29.40 1.23
CA PRO A 233 -8.55 -29.46 2.68
C PRO A 233 -7.17 -28.93 3.11
N PRO A 234 -7.06 -28.18 4.24
CA PRO A 234 -5.83 -27.53 4.66
C PRO A 234 -4.59 -28.46 4.73
N VAL A 235 -4.80 -29.71 5.08
CA VAL A 235 -3.72 -30.72 5.17
C VAL A 235 -3.15 -31.05 3.79
N ILE A 236 -4.02 -31.20 2.79
CA ILE A 236 -3.63 -31.48 1.40
C ILE A 236 -2.95 -30.24 0.82
N TRP A 237 -3.53 -29.06 1.03
CA TRP A 237 -2.97 -27.78 0.59
C TRP A 237 -1.55 -27.56 1.13
N ARG A 238 -1.31 -27.79 2.43
CA ARG A 238 0.03 -27.66 3.04
C ARG A 238 1.03 -28.65 2.46
N LYS A 239 0.64 -29.89 2.20
CA LYS A 239 1.52 -30.92 1.63
C LYS A 239 1.87 -30.60 0.18
N THR A 240 0.90 -30.23 -0.65
CA THR A 240 1.12 -29.91 -2.07
C THR A 240 1.93 -28.63 -2.24
N THR A 241 1.63 -27.57 -1.49
CA THR A 241 2.40 -26.33 -1.52
C THR A 241 3.82 -26.55 -1.01
N GLY A 242 3.99 -27.31 0.07
CA GLY A 242 5.32 -27.66 0.60
C GLY A 242 6.14 -28.54 -0.35
N ALA A 243 5.51 -29.45 -1.09
CA ALA A 243 6.19 -30.24 -2.12
C ALA A 243 6.59 -29.35 -3.32
N MET A 244 5.70 -28.49 -3.78
CA MET A 244 5.95 -27.55 -4.87
C MET A 244 7.11 -26.60 -4.55
N ILE A 245 7.12 -26.00 -3.36
CA ILE A 245 8.21 -25.14 -2.90
C ILE A 245 9.54 -25.92 -2.90
N ARG A 246 9.57 -27.12 -2.36
CA ARG A 246 10.79 -27.98 -2.33
C ARG A 246 11.30 -28.35 -3.72
N THR A 247 10.40 -28.56 -4.68
CA THR A 247 10.77 -28.89 -6.06
C THR A 247 11.44 -27.72 -6.76
N PHE A 248 10.96 -26.49 -6.53
CA PHE A 248 11.50 -25.30 -7.18
C PHE A 248 12.72 -24.67 -6.47
N GLN A 249 12.89 -24.89 -5.19
CA GLN A 249 13.94 -24.24 -4.39
C GLN A 249 14.99 -25.21 -3.83
N GLY A 250 14.82 -26.51 -4.06
CA GLY A 250 15.69 -27.52 -3.47
C GLY A 250 15.45 -27.75 -1.97
N ARG A 251 16.21 -28.63 -1.35
CA ARG A 251 16.23 -28.80 0.10
C ARG A 251 16.94 -27.61 0.74
N ASN A 252 16.26 -26.89 1.62
CA ASN A 252 16.96 -25.99 2.53
C ASN A 252 17.81 -26.84 3.46
N GLU A 253 19.09 -26.87 3.23
CA GLU A 253 20.02 -27.28 4.26
C GLU A 253 20.02 -26.17 5.31
N SER A 254 19.66 -26.55 6.54
CA SER A 254 19.64 -25.66 7.70
C SER A 254 21.05 -25.08 7.91
N TYR A 255 21.17 -23.75 7.75
CA TYR A 255 22.30 -22.98 8.28
C TYR A 255 22.03 -22.62 9.73
#